data_021761161e54200d6abf148c29343ab8
#
_entry.id   021761161e54200d6abf148c29343ab8
#
_cell.length_a   1.000
_cell.length_b   1.000
_cell.length_c   1.000
_cell.angle_alpha   90.00
_cell.angle_beta   90.00
_cell.angle_gamma   90.00
#
_symmetry.space_group_name_H-M   'P 1'
#
loop_
_entity.id
_entity.type
_entity.pdbx_description
1 polymer ?
#
loop_
_entity_poly.entity_id
_entity_poly.type
_entity_poly.pdbx_seq_one_letter_code
_entity_poly.pdbx_strand_id
1 'polypeptide(L)'
;MSRKTKKSLPNSHPQEPPQVATAASGRSRRHWVIGAMVALLVAIGAWVMVKQGVDTPASATANPVMDEALASAQSPTLGDPNAKVHIVEFLDPACETCAQFYPLVKSLVADHPGQVRVSLRHVAFHEGSDYVVRVLEASRKQDKYWPTLEAVLASQATWAPNHTAQPDLVLQAIAGVGLNMSQLMTDMNAPDVAQ
;
A
#
# COMPACT_ATOMS: atom_id res chain seq x y z
N MET A 1 23.22 95.52 -4.29
CA MET A 1 24.28 96.08 -3.38
C MET A 1 24.83 94.85 -2.59
N SER A 2 26.05 94.48 -2.97
CA SER A 2 27.29 94.57 -2.17
C SER A 2 27.29 93.46 -1.08
N ARG A 3 28.28 92.64 -0.89
CA ARG A 3 29.74 92.69 -1.13
C ARG A 3 30.32 91.24 -1.08
N LYS A 4 31.27 90.94 -1.94
CA LYS A 4 32.23 89.82 -1.87
C LYS A 4 33.11 89.94 -0.62
N THR A 5 33.45 88.80 0.00
CA THR A 5 34.76 88.66 0.64
C THR A 5 35.29 87.28 0.41
N LYS A 6 36.42 87.28 -0.25
CA LYS A 6 37.39 86.24 -0.44
C LYS A 6 38.11 85.91 0.85
N LYS A 7 38.29 84.67 1.26
CA LYS A 7 39.35 84.34 2.26
C LYS A 7 40.04 83.06 1.88
N SER A 8 41.29 83.14 1.84
CA SER A 8 42.39 82.31 1.43
C SER A 8 42.46 80.99 2.10
N LEU A 9 42.95 80.00 1.33
CA LEU A 9 43.45 78.70 1.80
C LEU A 9 44.74 78.85 2.61
N PRO A 10 44.97 77.92 3.53
CA PRO A 10 46.33 77.52 3.86
C PRO A 10 46.61 76.08 3.44
N ASN A 11 47.80 75.94 2.98
CA ASN A 11 48.59 74.79 2.59
C ASN A 11 48.76 73.83 3.75
N SER A 12 48.55 72.55 3.52
CA SER A 12 48.98 71.51 4.48
C SER A 12 49.51 70.27 3.80
N HIS A 13 50.64 69.89 4.23
CA HIS A 13 51.52 68.79 3.83
C HIS A 13 50.81 67.40 3.68
N PRO A 14 51.39 66.52 2.86
CA PRO A 14 50.97 65.15 2.78
C PRO A 14 51.45 64.38 4.02
N GLN A 15 50.53 63.83 4.79
CA GLN A 15 50.89 62.88 5.84
C GLN A 15 50.89 61.48 5.25
N GLU A 16 52.00 60.81 5.45
CA GLU A 16 52.30 59.41 5.18
C GLU A 16 51.33 58.50 5.96
N PRO A 17 50.75 57.49 5.36
CA PRO A 17 49.83 56.57 6.07
C PRO A 17 50.61 55.64 7.01
N PRO A 18 50.06 55.32 8.20
CA PRO A 18 50.70 54.44 9.14
C PRO A 18 50.72 53.00 8.60
N GLN A 19 51.88 52.37 8.67
CA GLN A 19 52.07 50.98 8.32
C GLN A 19 51.29 50.10 9.30
N VAL A 20 50.29 49.40 8.78
CA VAL A 20 49.54 48.37 9.54
C VAL A 20 50.36 47.09 9.57
N ALA A 21 50.84 46.75 10.75
CA ALA A 21 51.48 45.49 11.01
C ALA A 21 50.52 44.33 10.71
N THR A 22 50.89 43.48 9.75
CA THR A 22 50.18 42.27 9.43
C THR A 22 50.30 41.25 10.56
N ALA A 23 49.25 41.16 11.40
CA ALA A 23 49.09 40.09 12.37
C ALA A 23 48.91 38.77 11.63
N ALA A 24 49.86 37.86 11.78
CA ALA A 24 49.85 36.54 11.18
C ALA A 24 48.62 35.74 11.60
N SER A 25 47.91 35.26 10.58
CA SER A 25 46.70 34.51 10.57
C SER A 25 46.76 33.20 11.38
N GLY A 26 46.23 33.23 12.60
CA GLY A 26 45.90 32.01 13.38
C GLY A 26 44.60 31.32 12.93
N ARG A 27 43.97 31.77 11.83
CA ARG A 27 42.65 31.32 11.39
C ARG A 27 42.69 30.04 10.54
N SER A 28 43.84 29.71 9.93
CA SER A 28 44.00 28.57 9.02
C SER A 28 43.94 27.21 9.73
N ARG A 29 44.55 27.04 10.88
CA ARG A 29 44.57 25.76 11.60
C ARG A 29 43.17 25.32 12.10
N ARG A 30 42.35 26.28 12.52
CA ARG A 30 41.01 25.98 13.06
C ARG A 30 40.06 25.47 11.98
N HIS A 31 40.12 26.00 10.80
CA HIS A 31 39.30 25.50 9.66
C HIS A 31 39.77 24.14 9.17
N TRP A 32 41.07 23.86 9.21
CA TRP A 32 41.61 22.52 8.86
C TRP A 32 41.17 21.45 9.87
N VAL A 33 41.16 21.75 11.17
CA VAL A 33 40.65 20.82 12.18
C VAL A 33 39.17 20.58 12.06
N ILE A 34 38.37 21.61 11.79
CA ILE A 34 36.93 21.47 11.58
C ILE A 34 36.65 20.64 10.31
N GLY A 35 37.36 20.92 9.22
CA GLY A 35 37.22 20.15 7.98
C GLY A 35 37.58 18.66 8.16
N ALA A 36 38.65 18.36 8.91
CA ALA A 36 39.05 16.99 9.21
C ALA A 36 38.01 16.26 10.10
N MET A 37 37.42 16.94 11.07
CA MET A 37 36.34 16.36 11.92
C MET A 37 35.07 16.07 11.12
N VAL A 38 34.67 16.98 10.25
CA VAL A 38 33.49 16.75 9.39
C VAL A 38 33.74 15.60 8.43
N ALA A 39 34.93 15.52 7.82
CA ALA A 39 35.29 14.40 6.95
C ALA A 39 35.29 13.05 7.70
N LEU A 40 35.76 13.04 8.95
CA LEU A 40 35.77 11.85 9.80
C LEU A 40 34.31 11.42 10.16
N LEU A 41 33.45 12.35 10.49
CA LEU A 41 32.05 12.07 10.82
C LEU A 41 31.28 11.55 9.61
N VAL A 42 31.53 12.11 8.39
CA VAL A 42 30.97 11.60 7.15
C VAL A 42 31.48 10.19 6.83
N ALA A 43 32.78 9.95 7.04
CA ALA A 43 33.36 8.62 6.83
C ALA A 43 32.82 7.59 7.81
N ILE A 44 32.65 7.96 9.11
CA ILE A 44 32.02 7.10 10.12
C ILE A 44 30.54 6.86 9.78
N GLY A 45 29.80 7.90 9.37
CA GLY A 45 28.40 7.77 8.95
C GLY A 45 28.26 6.85 7.75
N ALA A 46 29.10 7.00 6.73
CA ALA A 46 29.11 6.12 5.57
C ALA A 46 29.53 4.68 5.94
N TRP A 47 30.50 4.51 6.85
CA TRP A 47 30.92 3.19 7.32
C TRP A 47 29.82 2.50 8.15
N VAL A 48 29.10 3.25 9.00
CA VAL A 48 27.94 2.73 9.75
C VAL A 48 26.80 2.35 8.81
N MET A 49 26.53 3.17 7.78
CA MET A 49 25.52 2.83 6.76
C MET A 49 25.89 1.59 5.92
N VAL A 50 27.18 1.38 5.62
CA VAL A 50 27.65 0.18 4.92
C VAL A 50 27.66 -1.05 5.83
N LYS A 51 27.88 -0.86 7.15
CA LYS A 51 27.84 -1.95 8.15
C LYS A 51 26.42 -2.28 8.63
N GLN A 52 25.53 -1.33 8.65
CA GLN A 52 24.09 -1.57 8.66
C GLN A 52 23.73 -1.92 7.21
N GLY A 53 24.18 -3.09 6.74
CA GLY A 53 23.58 -3.69 5.57
C GLY A 53 22.10 -3.53 5.76
N VAL A 54 21.43 -2.93 4.78
CA VAL A 54 19.98 -3.01 4.69
C VAL A 54 19.72 -4.50 4.77
N ASP A 55 19.33 -4.97 5.96
CA ASP A 55 18.72 -6.28 6.09
C ASP A 55 17.54 -6.22 5.13
N THR A 56 17.79 -6.61 3.89
CA THR A 56 16.74 -6.97 2.96
C THR A 56 15.89 -7.91 3.79
N PRO A 57 14.62 -7.58 4.08
CA PRO A 57 13.78 -8.48 4.85
C PRO A 57 13.96 -9.83 4.20
N ALA A 58 14.52 -10.77 4.94
CA ALA A 58 14.79 -12.12 4.47
C ALA A 58 13.53 -12.52 3.74
N SER A 59 13.62 -12.85 2.46
CA SER A 59 12.50 -13.41 1.70
C SER A 59 11.91 -14.42 2.64
N ALA A 60 10.73 -14.10 3.19
CA ALA A 60 10.03 -14.99 4.07
C ALA A 60 9.93 -16.27 3.24
N THR A 61 10.72 -17.26 3.57
CA THR A 61 10.70 -18.55 2.91
C THR A 61 9.25 -18.98 3.08
N ALA A 62 8.49 -18.95 1.97
CA ALA A 62 7.10 -19.36 1.95
C ALA A 62 7.06 -20.71 2.65
N ASN A 63 6.39 -20.77 3.81
CA ASN A 63 6.23 -22.02 4.52
C ASN A 63 5.06 -22.74 3.82
N PRO A 64 5.30 -23.78 3.02
CA PRO A 64 4.25 -24.40 2.22
C PRO A 64 3.10 -24.92 3.08
N VAL A 65 3.37 -25.29 4.32
CA VAL A 65 2.33 -25.72 5.29
C VAL A 65 1.46 -24.51 5.72
N MET A 66 2.06 -23.35 5.86
CA MET A 66 1.33 -22.13 6.21
C MET A 66 0.50 -21.64 5.01
N ASP A 67 1.06 -21.69 3.80
CA ASP A 67 0.35 -21.32 2.58
C ASP A 67 -0.89 -22.20 2.35
N GLU A 68 -0.77 -23.52 2.54
CA GLU A 68 -1.88 -24.44 2.40
C GLU A 68 -2.94 -24.27 3.51
N ALA A 69 -2.53 -23.92 4.72
CA ALA A 69 -3.45 -23.61 5.82
C ALA A 69 -4.22 -22.30 5.59
N LEU A 70 -3.59 -21.30 4.98
CA LEU A 70 -4.21 -20.02 4.67
C LEU A 70 -5.07 -20.07 3.40
N ALA A 71 -4.59 -20.70 2.34
CA ALA A 71 -5.31 -20.81 1.06
C ALA A 71 -5.29 -22.26 0.58
N SER A 72 -6.41 -22.96 0.77
CA SER A 72 -6.55 -24.33 0.26
C SER A 72 -6.57 -24.36 -1.27
N ALA A 73 -6.29 -25.52 -1.86
CA ALA A 73 -6.38 -25.73 -3.31
C ALA A 73 -7.79 -25.42 -3.88
N GLN A 74 -8.82 -25.44 -3.03
CA GLN A 74 -10.19 -25.12 -3.38
C GLN A 74 -10.51 -23.62 -3.32
N SER A 75 -9.62 -22.79 -2.74
CA SER A 75 -9.86 -21.35 -2.62
C SER A 75 -9.97 -20.71 -4.00
N PRO A 76 -11.03 -19.93 -4.29
CA PRO A 76 -11.12 -19.17 -5.52
C PRO A 76 -9.91 -18.24 -5.65
N THR A 77 -9.19 -18.35 -6.74
CA THR A 77 -7.93 -17.61 -6.94
C THR A 77 -8.00 -16.79 -8.23
N LEU A 78 -7.60 -15.53 -8.13
CA LEU A 78 -7.46 -14.59 -9.23
C LEU A 78 -5.98 -14.28 -9.45
N GLY A 79 -5.54 -14.21 -10.71
CA GLY A 79 -4.14 -13.98 -11.10
C GLY A 79 -3.41 -15.26 -11.49
N ASP A 80 -2.10 -15.11 -11.81
CA ASP A 80 -1.26 -16.23 -12.22
C ASP A 80 -0.99 -17.17 -11.03
N PRO A 81 -1.24 -18.48 -11.13
CA PRO A 81 -0.96 -19.42 -10.04
C PRO A 81 0.53 -19.44 -9.62
N ASN A 82 1.44 -19.04 -10.51
CA ASN A 82 2.88 -18.96 -10.26
C ASN A 82 3.35 -17.56 -9.80
N ALA A 83 2.43 -16.62 -9.56
CA ALA A 83 2.76 -15.28 -9.09
C ALA A 83 3.56 -15.35 -7.78
N LYS A 84 4.61 -14.50 -7.70
CA LYS A 84 5.53 -14.47 -6.55
C LYS A 84 4.89 -13.93 -5.26
N VAL A 85 3.92 -13.02 -5.42
CA VAL A 85 3.17 -12.45 -4.30
C VAL A 85 1.81 -13.14 -4.26
N HIS A 86 1.55 -13.82 -3.16
CA HIS A 86 0.26 -14.44 -2.88
C HIS A 86 -0.43 -13.71 -1.75
N ILE A 87 -1.56 -13.10 -2.05
CA ILE A 87 -2.44 -12.45 -1.08
C ILE A 87 -3.56 -13.44 -0.74
N VAL A 88 -3.82 -13.63 0.54
CA VAL A 88 -5.01 -14.36 1.01
C VAL A 88 -5.94 -13.36 1.66
N GLU A 89 -7.12 -13.18 1.08
CA GLU A 89 -8.15 -12.29 1.58
C GLU A 89 -9.25 -13.09 2.29
N PHE A 90 -9.49 -12.78 3.55
CA PHE A 90 -10.64 -13.28 4.29
C PHE A 90 -11.80 -12.31 4.12
N LEU A 91 -12.80 -12.73 3.36
CA LEU A 91 -13.91 -11.88 2.91
C LEU A 91 -15.24 -12.37 3.47
N ASP A 92 -15.96 -11.48 4.15
CA ASP A 92 -17.38 -11.65 4.48
C ASP A 92 -18.21 -10.90 3.42
N PRO A 93 -19.07 -11.59 2.64
CA PRO A 93 -19.84 -10.92 1.60
C PRO A 93 -20.84 -9.89 2.14
N ALA A 94 -21.27 -9.97 3.42
CA ALA A 94 -22.14 -8.98 4.03
C ALA A 94 -21.39 -7.82 4.70
N CYS A 95 -20.06 -7.82 4.68
CA CYS A 95 -19.24 -6.75 5.23
C CYS A 95 -19.06 -5.61 4.22
N GLU A 96 -19.53 -4.39 4.55
CA GLU A 96 -19.42 -3.20 3.69
C GLU A 96 -17.97 -2.83 3.39
N THR A 97 -17.09 -2.95 4.37
CA THR A 97 -15.65 -2.69 4.18
C THR A 97 -15.04 -3.67 3.20
N CYS A 98 -15.41 -4.95 3.26
CA CYS A 98 -14.97 -5.96 2.29
C CYS A 98 -15.42 -5.61 0.87
N ALA A 99 -16.69 -5.21 0.70
CA ALA A 99 -17.23 -4.80 -0.59
C ALA A 99 -16.51 -3.55 -1.15
N GLN A 100 -16.13 -2.60 -0.30
CA GLN A 100 -15.37 -1.41 -0.71
C GLN A 100 -13.90 -1.73 -1.02
N PHE A 101 -13.31 -2.71 -0.35
CA PHE A 101 -11.89 -3.07 -0.50
C PHE A 101 -11.65 -3.98 -1.72
N TYR A 102 -12.61 -4.83 -2.08
CA TYR A 102 -12.47 -5.79 -3.16
C TYR A 102 -12.03 -5.18 -4.51
N PRO A 103 -12.58 -4.03 -4.99
CA PRO A 103 -12.11 -3.42 -6.24
C PRO A 103 -10.63 -3.05 -6.21
N LEU A 104 -10.10 -2.63 -5.05
CA LEU A 104 -8.69 -2.30 -4.89
C LEU A 104 -7.81 -3.56 -5.01
N VAL A 105 -8.20 -4.65 -4.37
CA VAL A 105 -7.49 -5.94 -4.47
C VAL A 105 -7.53 -6.47 -5.90
N LYS A 106 -8.67 -6.37 -6.57
CA LYS A 106 -8.82 -6.77 -7.98
C LYS A 106 -7.93 -5.93 -8.90
N SER A 107 -7.85 -4.61 -8.70
CA SER A 107 -6.99 -3.74 -9.50
C SER A 107 -5.51 -4.06 -9.29
N LEU A 108 -5.11 -4.37 -8.04
CA LEU A 108 -3.74 -4.75 -7.73
C LEU A 108 -3.28 -5.98 -8.53
N VAL A 109 -4.14 -6.98 -8.69
CA VAL A 109 -3.84 -8.16 -9.53
C VAL A 109 -3.76 -7.78 -11.01
N ALA A 110 -4.65 -6.92 -11.48
CA ALA A 110 -4.69 -6.48 -12.87
C ALA A 110 -3.49 -5.60 -13.25
N ASP A 111 -3.04 -4.75 -12.34
CA ASP A 111 -1.91 -3.84 -12.55
C ASP A 111 -0.54 -4.55 -12.46
N HIS A 112 -0.50 -5.75 -11.85
CA HIS A 112 0.71 -6.55 -11.67
C HIS A 112 0.57 -7.97 -12.23
N PRO A 113 0.30 -8.13 -13.55
CA PRO A 113 0.08 -9.44 -14.16
C PRO A 113 1.30 -10.34 -13.99
N GLY A 114 1.05 -11.59 -13.59
CA GLY A 114 2.10 -12.58 -13.33
C GLY A 114 2.93 -12.34 -12.07
N GLN A 115 2.72 -11.24 -11.35
CA GLN A 115 3.46 -10.94 -10.14
C GLN A 115 2.61 -11.12 -8.87
N VAL A 116 1.32 -10.83 -8.95
CA VAL A 116 0.38 -10.87 -7.82
C VAL A 116 -0.76 -11.83 -8.15
N ARG A 117 -1.11 -12.65 -7.17
CA ARG A 117 -2.35 -13.44 -7.15
C ARG A 117 -3.08 -13.25 -5.83
N VAL A 118 -4.38 -13.40 -5.83
CA VAL A 118 -5.20 -13.36 -4.62
C VAL A 118 -6.05 -14.61 -4.52
N SER A 119 -6.08 -15.25 -3.35
CA SER A 119 -7.02 -16.31 -3.02
C SER A 119 -8.03 -15.80 -2.01
N LEU A 120 -9.31 -16.05 -2.25
CA LEU A 120 -10.37 -15.68 -1.32
C LEU A 120 -10.70 -16.83 -0.37
N ARG A 121 -10.90 -16.48 0.91
CA ARG A 121 -11.44 -17.35 1.94
C ARG A 121 -12.67 -16.68 2.52
N HIS A 122 -13.81 -17.36 2.41
CA HIS A 122 -15.02 -16.81 2.98
C HIS A 122 -15.05 -16.97 4.49
N VAL A 123 -15.50 -15.93 5.17
CA VAL A 123 -15.81 -15.92 6.60
C VAL A 123 -17.21 -15.32 6.77
N ALA A 124 -18.09 -16.02 7.45
CA ALA A 124 -19.47 -15.58 7.65
C ALA A 124 -19.64 -15.04 9.08
N PHE A 125 -19.22 -13.79 9.30
CA PHE A 125 -19.30 -13.13 10.60
C PHE A 125 -20.65 -12.42 10.83
N HIS A 126 -21.30 -11.99 9.73
CA HIS A 126 -22.56 -11.26 9.79
C HIS A 126 -23.77 -12.19 9.61
N GLU A 127 -24.92 -11.76 10.12
CA GLU A 127 -26.15 -12.55 10.07
C GLU A 127 -26.57 -12.86 8.62
N GLY A 128 -26.77 -14.14 8.34
CA GLY A 128 -27.15 -14.64 7.01
C GLY A 128 -26.04 -14.62 5.98
N SER A 129 -24.82 -14.20 6.34
CA SER A 129 -23.68 -14.20 5.42
C SER A 129 -23.31 -15.60 4.93
N ASP A 130 -23.53 -16.63 5.77
CA ASP A 130 -23.36 -18.04 5.42
C ASP A 130 -24.26 -18.47 4.23
N TYR A 131 -25.46 -17.91 4.13
CA TYR A 131 -26.31 -18.14 2.96
C TYR A 131 -25.66 -17.59 1.68
N VAL A 132 -25.08 -16.40 1.74
CA VAL A 132 -24.41 -15.78 0.60
C VAL A 132 -23.16 -16.55 0.21
N VAL A 133 -22.39 -17.03 1.17
CA VAL A 133 -21.24 -17.90 0.91
C VAL A 133 -21.68 -19.18 0.17
N ARG A 134 -22.78 -19.81 0.58
CA ARG A 134 -23.31 -20.99 -0.14
C ARG A 134 -23.75 -20.64 -1.59
N VAL A 135 -24.32 -19.48 -1.81
CA VAL A 135 -24.63 -18.99 -3.16
C VAL A 135 -23.36 -18.87 -4.02
N LEU A 136 -22.31 -18.27 -3.46
CA LEU A 136 -21.03 -18.11 -4.15
C LEU A 136 -20.37 -19.46 -4.47
N GLU A 137 -20.29 -20.36 -3.49
CA GLU A 137 -19.71 -21.69 -3.71
C GLU A 137 -20.53 -22.56 -4.67
N ALA A 138 -21.87 -22.48 -4.62
CA ALA A 138 -22.73 -23.15 -5.61
C ALA A 138 -22.56 -22.58 -7.02
N SER A 139 -22.34 -21.27 -7.14
CA SER A 139 -22.10 -20.63 -8.44
C SER A 139 -20.79 -21.08 -9.10
N ARG A 140 -19.80 -21.54 -8.30
CA ARG A 140 -18.56 -22.16 -8.80
C ARG A 140 -18.82 -23.40 -9.64
N LYS A 141 -19.80 -24.21 -9.27
CA LYS A 141 -20.17 -25.42 -10.02
C LYS A 141 -20.70 -25.12 -11.41
N GLN A 142 -21.01 -23.83 -11.67
CA GLN A 142 -21.47 -23.33 -12.97
C GLN A 142 -20.42 -22.40 -13.62
N ASP A 143 -19.17 -22.37 -13.15
CA ASP A 143 -18.09 -21.49 -13.60
C ASP A 143 -18.46 -20.00 -13.54
N LYS A 144 -19.31 -19.62 -12.57
CA LYS A 144 -19.85 -18.26 -12.40
C LYS A 144 -19.45 -17.59 -11.07
N TYR A 145 -18.45 -18.13 -10.38
CA TYR A 145 -18.05 -17.59 -9.08
C TYR A 145 -17.73 -16.07 -9.13
N TRP A 146 -16.81 -15.67 -10.00
CA TRP A 146 -16.36 -14.26 -10.04
C TRP A 146 -17.48 -13.29 -10.44
N PRO A 147 -18.25 -13.53 -11.52
CA PRO A 147 -19.36 -12.63 -11.83
C PRO A 147 -20.46 -12.62 -10.76
N THR A 148 -20.66 -13.73 -10.04
CA THR A 148 -21.60 -13.77 -8.90
C THR A 148 -21.10 -12.95 -7.72
N LEU A 149 -19.82 -13.08 -7.35
CA LEU A 149 -19.20 -12.29 -6.31
C LEU A 149 -19.28 -10.79 -6.62
N GLU A 150 -18.97 -10.40 -7.85
CA GLU A 150 -19.03 -9.00 -8.27
C GLU A 150 -20.46 -8.43 -8.19
N ALA A 151 -21.45 -9.19 -8.62
CA ALA A 151 -22.87 -8.80 -8.53
C ALA A 151 -23.33 -8.64 -7.08
N VAL A 152 -22.93 -9.59 -6.22
CA VAL A 152 -23.22 -9.57 -4.79
C VAL A 152 -22.59 -8.33 -4.13
N LEU A 153 -21.29 -8.11 -4.30
CA LEU A 153 -20.59 -6.99 -3.66
C LEU A 153 -21.07 -5.63 -4.20
N ALA A 154 -21.33 -5.50 -5.49
CA ALA A 154 -21.81 -4.26 -6.12
C ALA A 154 -23.19 -3.82 -5.62
N SER A 155 -24.02 -4.76 -5.19
CA SER A 155 -25.39 -4.51 -4.71
C SER A 155 -25.55 -4.70 -3.20
N GLN A 156 -24.46 -4.87 -2.47
CA GLN A 156 -24.45 -5.25 -1.05
C GLN A 156 -25.33 -4.38 -0.17
N ALA A 157 -25.31 -3.07 -0.35
CA ALA A 157 -26.15 -2.15 0.41
C ALA A 157 -27.67 -2.41 0.27
N THR A 158 -28.08 -3.08 -0.82
CA THR A 158 -29.49 -3.42 -1.10
C THR A 158 -29.92 -4.68 -0.33
N TRP A 159 -29.07 -5.72 -0.34
CA TRP A 159 -29.43 -7.04 0.20
C TRP A 159 -28.90 -7.29 1.62
N ALA A 160 -27.92 -6.47 2.11
CA ALA A 160 -27.37 -6.59 3.46
C ALA A 160 -27.46 -5.28 4.26
N PRO A 161 -28.65 -4.65 4.39
CA PRO A 161 -28.76 -3.47 5.22
C PRO A 161 -28.39 -3.82 6.67
N ASN A 162 -27.56 -2.96 7.30
CA ASN A 162 -27.04 -3.17 8.67
C ASN A 162 -26.32 -4.53 8.82
N HIS A 163 -25.61 -4.97 7.81
CA HIS A 163 -24.86 -6.24 7.76
C HIS A 163 -25.72 -7.50 7.92
N THR A 164 -27.03 -7.43 7.69
CA THR A 164 -27.92 -8.57 7.77
C THR A 164 -28.36 -8.98 6.36
N ALA A 165 -27.94 -10.16 5.92
CA ALA A 165 -28.26 -10.65 4.57
C ALA A 165 -29.74 -11.03 4.44
N GLN A 166 -30.36 -10.56 3.35
CA GLN A 166 -31.72 -10.86 2.99
C GLN A 166 -31.74 -11.81 1.76
N PRO A 167 -32.02 -13.12 1.94
CA PRO A 167 -31.87 -14.13 0.90
C PRO A 167 -32.56 -13.81 -0.41
N ASP A 168 -33.80 -13.32 -0.36
CA ASP A 168 -34.56 -12.99 -1.56
C ASP A 168 -33.92 -11.86 -2.38
N LEU A 169 -33.33 -10.87 -1.71
CA LEU A 169 -32.64 -9.77 -2.36
C LEU A 169 -31.26 -10.20 -2.92
N VAL A 170 -30.60 -11.16 -2.26
CA VAL A 170 -29.37 -11.78 -2.80
C VAL A 170 -29.67 -12.48 -4.12
N LEU A 171 -30.76 -13.27 -4.21
CA LEU A 171 -31.14 -13.95 -5.44
C LEU A 171 -31.52 -12.95 -6.56
N GLN A 172 -32.12 -11.82 -6.22
CA GLN A 172 -32.39 -10.75 -7.17
C GLN A 172 -31.09 -10.11 -7.67
N ALA A 173 -30.12 -9.88 -6.79
CA ALA A 173 -28.82 -9.29 -7.14
C ALA A 173 -28.06 -10.11 -8.19
N ILE A 174 -28.19 -11.43 -8.15
CA ILE A 174 -27.48 -12.35 -9.06
C ILE A 174 -28.29 -12.78 -10.28
N ALA A 175 -29.55 -12.31 -10.43
CA ALA A 175 -30.43 -12.73 -11.53
C ALA A 175 -29.84 -12.47 -12.94
N GLY A 176 -29.02 -11.41 -13.07
CA GLY A 176 -28.34 -11.04 -14.32
C GLY A 176 -27.05 -11.82 -14.64
N VAL A 177 -26.55 -12.67 -13.73
CA VAL A 177 -25.27 -13.38 -13.89
C VAL A 177 -25.36 -14.52 -14.91
N GLY A 178 -26.57 -15.00 -15.22
CA GLY A 178 -26.80 -16.12 -16.14
C GLY A 178 -26.61 -17.48 -15.48
N LEU A 179 -26.93 -17.59 -14.19
CA LEU A 179 -26.97 -18.84 -13.45
C LEU A 179 -28.25 -19.64 -13.77
N ASN A 180 -28.13 -20.96 -13.79
CA ASN A 180 -29.27 -21.84 -13.65
C ASN A 180 -29.71 -21.84 -12.19
N MET A 181 -30.77 -21.11 -11.89
CA MET A 181 -31.23 -20.91 -10.50
C MET A 181 -31.73 -22.20 -9.85
N SER A 182 -32.34 -23.11 -10.59
CA SER A 182 -32.75 -24.41 -10.05
C SER A 182 -31.57 -25.27 -9.65
N GLN A 183 -30.53 -25.30 -10.48
CA GLN A 183 -29.28 -25.98 -10.18
C GLN A 183 -28.57 -25.32 -8.98
N LEU A 184 -28.54 -23.99 -8.94
CA LEU A 184 -27.94 -23.22 -7.83
C LEU A 184 -28.57 -23.62 -6.49
N MET A 185 -29.89 -23.64 -6.41
CA MET A 185 -30.61 -24.00 -5.18
C MET A 185 -30.33 -25.45 -4.74
N THR A 186 -30.15 -26.35 -5.70
CA THR A 186 -29.76 -27.74 -5.42
C THR A 186 -28.32 -27.80 -4.87
N ASP A 187 -27.40 -27.11 -5.55
CA ASP A 187 -25.97 -27.13 -5.21
C ASP A 187 -25.67 -26.45 -3.86
N MET A 188 -26.44 -25.42 -3.48
CA MET A 188 -26.31 -24.76 -2.16
C MET A 188 -26.53 -25.73 -0.97
N ASN A 189 -27.28 -26.82 -1.20
CA ASN A 189 -27.57 -27.85 -0.20
C ASN A 189 -26.67 -29.09 -0.33
N ALA A 190 -25.74 -29.09 -1.29
CA ALA A 190 -24.78 -30.17 -1.44
C ALA A 190 -23.77 -30.22 -0.29
N PRO A 191 -23.34 -31.40 0.18
CA PRO A 191 -22.46 -31.51 1.35
C PRO A 191 -21.11 -30.79 1.19
N ASP A 192 -20.61 -30.65 -0.01
CA ASP A 192 -19.37 -29.96 -0.34
C ASP A 192 -19.50 -28.41 -0.40
N VAL A 193 -20.72 -27.91 -0.36
CA VAL A 193 -21.05 -26.47 -0.33
C VAL A 193 -21.60 -26.05 1.04
N ALA A 194 -22.30 -26.95 1.74
CA ALA A 194 -22.96 -26.66 3.01
C ALA A 194 -22.02 -26.71 4.24
N GLN A 195 -20.74 -27.03 4.05
CA GLN A 195 -19.70 -27.02 5.08
C GLN A 195 -19.04 -25.65 5.19
#